data_90b6797eb2aacedae07c8090ec884b8f
#
_entry.id   90b6797eb2aacedae07c8090ec884b8f
#
_cell.length_a   1.000
_cell.length_b   1.000
_cell.length_c   1.000
_cell.angle_alpha   90.00
_cell.angle_beta   90.00
_cell.angle_gamma   90.00
#
_symmetry.space_group_name_H-M   'P 1'
#
loop_
_entity.id
_entity.type
_entity.pdbx_description
1 polymer ?
#
loop_
_entity_poly.entity_id
_entity_poly.type
_entity_poly.pdbx_seq_one_letter_code
_entity_poly.pdbx_strand_id
1 'polypeptide(L)'
;MKFVAITPAKLNLSLAITGKKDGLHTLDMIVYPFEKYADKVEFCPDEDKVGFDIKIAGGFDGLDETKFLRFANDKLQKIAEYFCVGGTLEIYKGVPLGAGLGGSSAAIACTIKAVREYLLEKGENTPLDTDFLLSLGSDVPCMVEGGACRVRGVGEVVEKLNYQGKIDVLEIIAKGGSDSGACYKLFDETKDGKYDLQNIPQTADEAISLLRNDLFAPACALNKQIKIEYDCLKNQGYDKVLMSGSGSTVFAIKGFCK
;
A
#
# COMPACT_ATOMS: atom_id res chain seq x y z
N MET A 1 -16.19 -23.31 -8.34
CA MET A 1 -16.08 -22.70 -6.99
C MET A 1 -15.40 -21.36 -7.11
N LYS A 2 -15.69 -20.37 -6.23
CA LYS A 2 -15.03 -19.06 -6.23
C LYS A 2 -14.26 -18.90 -4.93
N PHE A 3 -13.01 -18.42 -5.02
CA PHE A 3 -12.17 -18.05 -3.89
C PHE A 3 -12.13 -16.53 -3.78
N VAL A 4 -12.48 -16.02 -2.62
CA VAL A 4 -12.72 -14.58 -2.43
C VAL A 4 -11.76 -14.04 -1.38
N ALA A 5 -10.99 -13.03 -1.76
CA ALA A 5 -10.15 -12.31 -0.82
C ALA A 5 -10.49 -10.82 -0.81
N ILE A 6 -10.24 -10.18 0.32
CA ILE A 6 -10.37 -8.73 0.52
C ILE A 6 -9.05 -8.21 1.09
N THR A 7 -8.54 -7.14 0.52
CA THR A 7 -7.34 -6.48 1.03
C THR A 7 -7.64 -5.00 1.23
N PRO A 8 -7.57 -4.50 2.48
CA PRO A 8 -7.78 -3.09 2.77
C PRO A 8 -6.65 -2.23 2.20
N ALA A 9 -6.93 -0.94 2.06
CA ALA A 9 -5.91 0.07 1.87
C ALA A 9 -4.92 0.09 3.05
N LYS A 10 -3.79 0.75 2.87
CA LYS A 10 -2.83 1.00 3.96
C LYS A 10 -2.68 2.50 4.20
N LEU A 11 -2.41 2.85 5.44
CA LEU A 11 -1.89 4.17 5.83
C LEU A 11 -0.46 4.01 6.32
N ASN A 12 0.42 4.92 5.94
CA ASN A 12 1.72 5.05 6.60
C ASN A 12 1.53 5.95 7.83
N LEU A 13 1.58 5.37 9.03
CA LEU A 13 1.61 6.11 10.28
C LEU A 13 2.98 6.78 10.49
N SER A 14 4.02 6.21 9.89
CA SER A 14 5.33 6.85 9.74
C SER A 14 5.99 6.40 8.45
N LEU A 15 6.88 7.25 7.92
CA LEU A 15 7.75 6.93 6.80
C LEU A 15 9.08 7.65 6.98
N ALA A 16 10.13 6.89 7.26
CA ALA A 16 11.51 7.36 7.31
C ALA A 16 12.29 6.79 6.13
N ILE A 17 13.06 7.63 5.43
CA ILE A 17 14.01 7.20 4.42
C ILE A 17 15.37 7.01 5.09
N THR A 18 15.91 5.78 5.05
CA THR A 18 17.08 5.40 5.83
C THR A 18 18.35 5.24 4.99
N GLY A 19 18.24 5.26 3.68
CA GLY A 19 19.38 5.10 2.77
C GLY A 19 18.96 4.71 1.37
N LYS A 20 19.90 4.07 0.66
CA LYS A 20 19.70 3.48 -0.66
C LYS A 20 20.36 2.12 -0.77
N LYS A 21 19.73 1.22 -1.50
CA LYS A 21 20.24 -0.11 -1.88
C LYS A 21 19.86 -0.36 -3.34
N ASP A 22 20.84 -0.66 -4.18
CA ASP A 22 20.64 -0.97 -5.61
C ASP A 22 19.80 0.09 -6.37
N GLY A 23 20.02 1.38 -6.05
CA GLY A 23 19.29 2.50 -6.66
C GLY A 23 17.91 2.77 -6.10
N LEU A 24 17.38 1.91 -5.22
CA LEU A 24 16.10 2.09 -4.52
C LEU A 24 16.32 2.66 -3.12
N HIS A 25 15.37 3.47 -2.64
CA HIS A 25 15.41 3.99 -1.27
C HIS A 25 15.08 2.89 -0.26
N THR A 26 15.90 2.80 0.77
CA THR A 26 15.57 1.97 1.94
C THR A 26 14.73 2.79 2.92
N LEU A 27 13.75 2.14 3.50
CA LEU A 27 12.72 2.76 4.33
C LEU A 27 12.68 2.10 5.71
N ASP A 28 12.11 2.80 6.67
CA ASP A 28 11.60 2.26 7.93
C ASP A 28 10.23 2.90 8.18
N MET A 29 9.18 2.10 8.07
CA MET A 29 7.79 2.56 8.05
C MET A 29 6.95 1.78 9.04
N ILE A 30 5.97 2.46 9.64
CA ILE A 30 4.84 1.82 10.29
C ILE A 30 3.63 1.92 9.38
N VAL A 31 3.11 0.77 8.99
CA VAL A 31 1.95 0.63 8.10
C VAL A 31 0.76 0.12 8.90
N TYR A 32 -0.40 0.71 8.67
CA TYR A 32 -1.67 0.36 9.32
C TYR A 32 -2.76 0.06 8.29
N PRO A 33 -3.56 -0.99 8.42
CA PRO A 33 -4.66 -1.29 7.50
C PRO A 33 -5.76 -0.23 7.63
N PHE A 34 -6.26 0.24 6.49
CA PHE A 34 -7.32 1.24 6.44
C PHE A 34 -8.55 0.68 5.73
N GLU A 35 -9.46 0.12 6.52
CA GLU A 35 -10.59 -0.67 6.06
C GLU A 35 -11.69 0.12 5.32
N LYS A 36 -11.65 1.47 5.38
CA LYS A 36 -12.59 2.32 4.64
C LYS A 36 -12.54 2.08 3.14
N TYR A 37 -11.38 1.74 2.62
CA TYR A 37 -11.15 1.38 1.23
C TYR A 37 -10.57 -0.03 1.18
N ALA A 38 -11.10 -0.87 0.31
CA ALA A 38 -10.58 -2.22 0.12
C ALA A 38 -10.78 -2.68 -1.32
N ASP A 39 -9.83 -3.43 -1.82
CA ASP A 39 -10.02 -4.20 -3.05
C ASP A 39 -10.58 -5.59 -2.69
N LYS A 40 -11.45 -6.11 -3.55
CA LYS A 40 -11.91 -7.49 -3.50
C LYS A 40 -11.54 -8.20 -4.79
N VAL A 41 -11.10 -9.44 -4.70
CA VAL A 41 -10.85 -10.32 -5.84
C VAL A 41 -11.65 -11.60 -5.64
N GLU A 42 -12.33 -12.02 -6.70
CA GLU A 42 -12.95 -13.33 -6.81
C GLU A 42 -12.17 -14.13 -7.86
N PHE A 43 -11.55 -15.21 -7.44
CA PHE A 43 -10.81 -16.13 -8.30
C PHE A 43 -11.65 -17.36 -8.61
N CYS A 44 -11.91 -17.61 -9.89
CA CYS A 44 -12.54 -18.83 -10.40
C CYS A 44 -11.46 -19.66 -11.11
N PRO A 45 -10.93 -20.73 -10.48
CA PRO A 45 -9.88 -21.54 -11.09
C PRO A 45 -10.35 -22.28 -12.33
N ASP A 46 -9.41 -22.47 -13.26
CA ASP A 46 -9.52 -23.31 -14.45
C ASP A 46 -8.25 -24.17 -14.51
N GLU A 47 -8.40 -25.48 -14.30
CA GLU A 47 -7.28 -26.42 -14.18
C GLU A 47 -6.61 -26.73 -15.51
N ASP A 48 -7.26 -26.39 -16.62
CA ASP A 48 -6.78 -26.71 -17.97
C ASP A 48 -5.85 -25.61 -18.52
N LYS A 49 -5.59 -24.53 -17.73
CA LYS A 49 -4.72 -23.44 -18.18
C LYS A 49 -3.83 -22.86 -17.08
N VAL A 50 -2.79 -22.15 -17.52
CA VAL A 50 -2.00 -21.22 -16.68
C VAL A 50 -2.20 -19.81 -17.22
N GLY A 51 -2.51 -18.86 -16.32
CA GLY A 51 -2.80 -17.48 -16.68
C GLY A 51 -4.22 -17.05 -16.32
N PHE A 52 -4.42 -15.74 -16.18
CA PHE A 52 -5.71 -15.18 -15.77
C PHE A 52 -6.42 -14.44 -16.89
N ASP A 53 -7.73 -14.68 -17.01
CA ASP A 53 -8.66 -13.77 -17.67
C ASP A 53 -9.11 -12.73 -16.66
N ILE A 54 -8.68 -11.48 -16.84
CA ILE A 54 -8.89 -10.42 -15.86
C ILE A 54 -10.09 -9.58 -16.27
N LYS A 55 -11.03 -9.39 -15.33
CA LYS A 55 -12.21 -8.55 -15.48
C LYS A 55 -12.30 -7.57 -14.32
N ILE A 56 -12.55 -6.30 -14.63
CA ILE A 56 -12.93 -5.30 -13.63
C ILE A 56 -14.43 -5.41 -13.46
N ALA A 57 -14.85 -5.93 -12.31
CA ALA A 57 -16.26 -6.17 -11.98
C ALA A 57 -16.91 -5.01 -11.22
N GLY A 58 -16.09 -4.04 -10.75
CA GLY A 58 -16.54 -2.84 -10.07
C GLY A 58 -15.38 -1.96 -9.64
N GLY A 59 -15.67 -0.70 -9.35
CA GLY A 59 -14.64 0.26 -8.95
C GLY A 59 -15.24 1.53 -8.33
N PHE A 60 -14.36 2.40 -7.84
CA PHE A 60 -14.74 3.73 -7.35
C PHE A 60 -14.96 4.70 -8.51
N ASP A 61 -15.72 5.77 -8.27
CA ASP A 61 -15.98 6.81 -9.28
C ASP A 61 -14.66 7.43 -9.79
N GLY A 62 -14.50 7.43 -11.13
CA GLY A 62 -13.29 7.93 -11.78
C GLY A 62 -12.14 6.91 -11.88
N LEU A 63 -12.39 5.63 -11.63
CA LEU A 63 -11.42 4.58 -11.91
C LEU A 63 -11.12 4.54 -13.42
N ASP A 64 -9.86 4.77 -13.78
CA ASP A 64 -9.34 4.49 -15.12
C ASP A 64 -8.92 3.00 -15.21
N GLU A 65 -9.87 2.16 -15.64
CA GLU A 65 -9.66 0.72 -15.76
C GLU A 65 -8.52 0.38 -16.72
N THR A 66 -8.40 1.12 -17.83
CA THR A 66 -7.35 0.91 -18.83
C THR A 66 -5.97 1.17 -18.22
N LYS A 67 -5.85 2.26 -17.48
CA LYS A 67 -4.60 2.59 -16.77
C LYS A 67 -4.28 1.56 -15.69
N PHE A 68 -5.27 1.11 -14.94
CA PHE A 68 -5.07 0.08 -13.93
C PHE A 68 -4.62 -1.24 -14.57
N LEU A 69 -5.31 -1.73 -15.59
CA LEU A 69 -4.97 -3.00 -16.27
C LEU A 69 -3.60 -2.94 -16.92
N ARG A 70 -3.23 -1.82 -17.55
CA ARG A 70 -1.88 -1.63 -18.12
C ARG A 70 -0.78 -1.78 -17.07
N PHE A 71 -1.05 -1.36 -15.83
CA PHE A 71 -0.12 -1.50 -14.72
C PHE A 71 -0.15 -2.90 -14.07
N ALA A 72 -1.34 -3.49 -13.91
CA ALA A 72 -1.54 -4.67 -13.09
C ALA A 72 -1.41 -5.99 -13.87
N ASN A 73 -1.75 -6.00 -15.17
CA ASN A 73 -1.87 -7.23 -15.96
C ASN A 73 -0.62 -8.11 -15.86
N ASP A 74 0.56 -7.57 -16.20
CA ASP A 74 1.80 -8.37 -16.21
C ASP A 74 2.14 -8.94 -14.83
N LYS A 75 1.83 -8.19 -13.77
CA LYS A 75 2.04 -8.63 -12.39
C LYS A 75 1.08 -9.73 -11.98
N LEU A 76 -0.18 -9.63 -12.41
CA LEU A 76 -1.18 -10.66 -12.16
C LEU A 76 -0.84 -11.94 -12.94
N GLN A 77 -0.37 -11.83 -14.19
CA GLN A 77 0.08 -13.00 -14.94
C GLN A 77 1.31 -13.69 -14.29
N LYS A 78 2.25 -12.91 -13.75
CA LYS A 78 3.37 -13.48 -12.96
C LYS A 78 2.90 -14.26 -11.73
N ILE A 79 1.78 -13.88 -11.10
CA ILE A 79 1.19 -14.66 -10.00
C ILE A 79 0.69 -16.02 -10.53
N ALA A 80 0.00 -16.03 -11.67
CA ALA A 80 -0.45 -17.27 -12.29
C ALA A 80 0.70 -18.21 -12.63
N GLU A 81 1.77 -17.66 -13.19
CA GLU A 81 3.00 -18.41 -13.53
C GLU A 81 3.69 -18.96 -12.28
N TYR A 82 3.85 -18.13 -11.25
CA TYR A 82 4.53 -18.53 -10.00
C TYR A 82 3.83 -19.68 -9.29
N PHE A 83 2.51 -19.66 -9.26
CA PHE A 83 1.71 -20.71 -8.63
C PHE A 83 1.27 -21.83 -9.58
N CYS A 84 1.61 -21.74 -10.88
CA CYS A 84 1.15 -22.64 -11.93
C CYS A 84 -0.38 -22.81 -11.95
N VAL A 85 -1.12 -21.70 -11.84
CA VAL A 85 -2.59 -21.68 -11.81
C VAL A 85 -3.18 -20.86 -12.94
N GLY A 86 -4.43 -21.14 -13.29
CA GLY A 86 -5.18 -20.32 -14.23
C GLY A 86 -6.64 -20.17 -13.86
N GLY A 87 -7.33 -19.28 -14.57
CA GLY A 87 -8.74 -19.03 -14.33
C GLY A 87 -9.17 -17.59 -14.61
N THR A 88 -10.31 -17.22 -14.06
CA THR A 88 -10.85 -15.86 -14.19
C THR A 88 -10.66 -15.12 -12.86
N LEU A 89 -10.16 -13.90 -12.95
CA LEU A 89 -10.11 -12.92 -11.84
C LEU A 89 -11.19 -11.85 -12.08
N GLU A 90 -12.13 -11.73 -11.15
CA GLU A 90 -13.06 -10.62 -11.08
C GLU A 90 -12.57 -9.66 -9.99
N ILE A 91 -12.13 -8.45 -10.38
CA ILE A 91 -11.51 -7.48 -9.50
C ILE A 91 -12.48 -6.33 -9.21
N TYR A 92 -12.74 -6.06 -7.95
CA TYR A 92 -13.50 -4.91 -7.47
C TYR A 92 -12.54 -3.92 -6.83
N LYS A 93 -12.28 -2.81 -7.54
CA LYS A 93 -11.33 -1.78 -7.11
C LYS A 93 -11.99 -0.79 -6.15
N GLY A 94 -11.64 -0.87 -4.87
CA GLY A 94 -12.08 0.09 -3.85
C GLY A 94 -10.96 0.99 -3.35
N VAL A 95 -9.70 0.62 -3.55
CA VAL A 95 -8.55 1.43 -3.11
C VAL A 95 -8.11 2.38 -4.23
N PRO A 96 -8.16 3.72 -4.00
CA PRO A 96 -7.78 4.71 -5.01
C PRO A 96 -6.33 4.59 -5.47
N LEU A 97 -6.10 4.81 -6.78
CA LEU A 97 -4.76 4.79 -7.38
C LEU A 97 -4.06 6.15 -7.18
N GLY A 98 -2.74 6.12 -6.95
CA GLY A 98 -1.92 7.34 -6.82
C GLY A 98 -2.24 8.18 -5.59
N ALA A 99 -2.90 7.60 -4.59
CA ALA A 99 -3.32 8.28 -3.37
C ALA A 99 -2.42 8.00 -2.15
N GLY A 100 -1.34 7.25 -2.29
CA GLY A 100 -0.50 6.84 -1.15
C GLY A 100 -1.12 5.75 -0.26
N LEU A 101 -2.23 5.15 -0.70
CA LEU A 101 -3.03 4.15 0.03
C LEU A 101 -2.72 2.69 -0.36
N GLY A 102 -1.69 2.45 -1.18
CA GLY A 102 -1.35 1.12 -1.67
C GLY A 102 -2.26 0.61 -2.78
N GLY A 103 -2.97 1.51 -3.50
CA GLY A 103 -3.97 1.14 -4.50
C GLY A 103 -3.46 0.26 -5.65
N SER A 104 -2.19 0.41 -6.02
CA SER A 104 -1.55 -0.44 -7.03
C SER A 104 -1.28 -1.85 -6.53
N SER A 105 -1.00 -2.01 -5.23
CA SER A 105 -0.59 -3.28 -4.62
C SER A 105 -1.75 -4.05 -3.99
N ALA A 106 -2.85 -3.37 -3.67
CA ALA A 106 -4.00 -3.99 -3.00
C ALA A 106 -4.62 -5.14 -3.80
N ALA A 107 -4.92 -4.92 -5.09
CA ALA A 107 -5.48 -5.96 -5.95
C ALA A 107 -4.51 -7.13 -6.17
N ILE A 108 -3.20 -6.85 -6.26
CA ILE A 108 -2.13 -7.85 -6.39
C ILE A 108 -2.09 -8.72 -5.12
N ALA A 109 -2.01 -8.11 -3.94
CA ALA A 109 -2.02 -8.82 -2.68
C ALA A 109 -3.32 -9.61 -2.48
N CYS A 110 -4.45 -9.04 -2.90
CA CYS A 110 -5.75 -9.69 -2.86
C CYS A 110 -5.78 -10.95 -3.73
N THR A 111 -5.22 -10.88 -4.95
CA THR A 111 -5.11 -12.04 -5.87
C THR A 111 -4.25 -13.13 -5.27
N ILE A 112 -3.09 -12.80 -4.71
CA ILE A 112 -2.21 -13.78 -4.04
C ILE A 112 -2.97 -14.51 -2.92
N LYS A 113 -3.74 -13.78 -2.10
CA LYS A 113 -4.54 -14.37 -1.02
C LYS A 113 -5.60 -15.33 -1.56
N ALA A 114 -6.34 -14.94 -2.59
CA ALA A 114 -7.38 -15.78 -3.19
C ALA A 114 -6.81 -17.06 -3.84
N VAL A 115 -5.68 -16.94 -4.54
CA VAL A 115 -4.97 -18.09 -5.14
C VAL A 115 -4.45 -19.01 -4.04
N ARG A 116 -3.86 -18.48 -2.96
CA ARG A 116 -3.38 -19.31 -1.86
C ARG A 116 -4.50 -20.05 -1.14
N GLU A 117 -5.66 -19.45 -0.98
CA GLU A 117 -6.83 -20.12 -0.40
C GLU A 117 -7.26 -21.31 -1.26
N TYR A 118 -7.28 -21.15 -2.59
CA TYR A 118 -7.52 -22.25 -3.53
C TYR A 118 -6.49 -23.37 -3.40
N LEU A 119 -5.20 -23.04 -3.36
CA LEU A 119 -4.13 -24.04 -3.24
C LEU A 119 -4.20 -24.79 -1.91
N LEU A 120 -4.49 -24.08 -0.81
CA LEU A 120 -4.66 -24.70 0.51
C LEU A 120 -5.84 -25.68 0.54
N GLU A 121 -6.95 -25.38 -0.15
CA GLU A 121 -8.07 -26.33 -0.28
C GLU A 121 -7.67 -27.59 -1.05
N LYS A 122 -6.73 -27.48 -1.99
CA LYS A 122 -6.13 -28.64 -2.68
C LYS A 122 -5.05 -29.38 -1.87
N GLY A 123 -4.75 -28.92 -0.67
CA GLY A 123 -3.66 -29.47 0.16
C GLY A 123 -2.27 -28.99 -0.24
N GLU A 124 -2.17 -27.97 -1.07
CA GLU A 124 -0.92 -27.36 -1.51
C GLU A 124 -0.60 -26.11 -0.69
N ASN A 125 0.58 -26.06 -0.10
CA ASN A 125 1.05 -24.90 0.64
C ASN A 125 2.36 -24.39 0.04
N THR A 126 2.24 -23.61 -1.02
CA THR A 126 3.39 -22.97 -1.68
C THR A 126 3.89 -21.82 -0.82
N PRO A 127 5.16 -21.85 -0.36
CA PRO A 127 5.74 -20.74 0.38
C PRO A 127 5.82 -19.49 -0.51
N LEU A 128 5.67 -18.32 0.09
CA LEU A 128 5.85 -17.05 -0.60
C LEU A 128 7.31 -16.63 -0.52
N ASP A 129 7.92 -16.48 -1.67
CA ASP A 129 9.25 -15.90 -1.79
C ASP A 129 9.15 -14.37 -1.69
N THR A 130 9.98 -13.77 -0.83
CA THR A 130 10.03 -12.32 -0.62
C THR A 130 10.47 -11.58 -1.88
N ASP A 131 11.43 -12.11 -2.63
CA ASP A 131 11.91 -11.49 -3.88
C ASP A 131 10.81 -11.51 -4.96
N PHE A 132 10.04 -12.59 -5.01
CA PHE A 132 8.85 -12.65 -5.86
C PHE A 132 7.84 -11.56 -5.49
N LEU A 133 7.48 -11.42 -4.20
CA LEU A 133 6.54 -10.40 -3.74
C LEU A 133 7.03 -8.99 -4.06
N LEU A 134 8.31 -8.70 -3.85
CA LEU A 134 8.92 -7.41 -4.19
C LEU A 134 8.89 -7.11 -5.68
N SER A 135 9.05 -8.13 -6.54
CA SER A 135 8.97 -7.98 -8.00
C SER A 135 7.60 -7.48 -8.46
N LEU A 136 6.57 -7.73 -7.66
CA LEU A 136 5.20 -7.26 -7.88
C LEU A 136 4.96 -5.85 -7.34
N GLY A 137 5.71 -5.43 -6.32
CA GLY A 137 5.67 -4.08 -5.74
C GLY A 137 6.10 -4.05 -4.28
N SER A 138 6.74 -2.95 -3.87
CA SER A 138 7.30 -2.77 -2.52
C SER A 138 6.26 -2.79 -1.38
N ASP A 139 5.01 -2.44 -1.66
CA ASP A 139 3.92 -2.55 -0.67
C ASP A 139 3.27 -3.95 -0.64
N VAL A 140 3.56 -4.83 -1.63
CA VAL A 140 2.91 -6.14 -1.74
C VAL A 140 3.21 -7.05 -0.55
N PRO A 141 4.47 -7.17 -0.06
CA PRO A 141 4.76 -8.04 1.07
C PRO A 141 3.92 -7.70 2.31
N CYS A 142 3.87 -6.43 2.71
CA CYS A 142 3.11 -6.02 3.90
C CYS A 142 1.59 -6.13 3.71
N MET A 143 1.08 -5.91 2.49
CA MET A 143 -0.35 -6.04 2.20
C MET A 143 -0.80 -7.51 2.12
N VAL A 144 0.10 -8.42 1.75
CA VAL A 144 -0.13 -9.87 1.83
C VAL A 144 -0.12 -10.33 3.29
N GLU A 145 0.85 -9.88 4.10
CA GLU A 145 0.92 -10.17 5.54
C GLU A 145 -0.33 -9.68 6.28
N GLY A 146 -0.75 -8.45 5.98
CA GLY A 146 -1.92 -7.81 6.58
C GLY A 146 -1.74 -7.42 8.04
N GLY A 147 -2.66 -6.62 8.55
CA GLY A 147 -2.55 -6.03 9.89
C GLY A 147 -1.58 -4.85 9.95
N ALA A 148 -1.29 -4.38 11.16
CA ALA A 148 -0.27 -3.36 11.38
C ALA A 148 1.12 -3.99 11.27
N CYS A 149 2.02 -3.36 10.50
CA CYS A 149 3.36 -3.87 10.24
C CYS A 149 4.41 -2.76 10.37
N ARG A 150 5.61 -3.11 10.83
CA ARG A 150 6.82 -2.35 10.57
C ARG A 150 7.47 -2.92 9.31
N VAL A 151 7.76 -2.05 8.36
CA VAL A 151 8.33 -2.42 7.06
C VAL A 151 9.68 -1.73 6.90
N ARG A 152 10.72 -2.51 6.61
CA ARG A 152 12.08 -1.99 6.45
C ARG A 152 12.70 -2.43 5.12
N GLY A 153 13.87 -1.81 4.80
CA GLY A 153 14.57 -2.06 3.55
C GLY A 153 13.84 -1.44 2.37
N VAL A 154 13.78 -2.13 1.24
CA VAL A 154 12.98 -1.72 0.08
C VAL A 154 11.54 -2.26 0.11
N GLY A 155 11.13 -2.85 1.27
CA GLY A 155 9.83 -3.49 1.50
C GLY A 155 9.94 -4.98 1.85
N GLU A 156 11.16 -5.54 1.86
CA GLU A 156 11.43 -6.97 2.06
C GLU A 156 11.32 -7.42 3.53
N VAL A 157 11.57 -6.53 4.47
CA VAL A 157 11.52 -6.88 5.89
C VAL A 157 10.18 -6.43 6.47
N VAL A 158 9.28 -7.36 6.66
CA VAL A 158 7.93 -7.11 7.21
C VAL A 158 7.82 -7.77 8.58
N GLU A 159 7.66 -6.95 9.61
CA GLU A 159 7.45 -7.40 10.99
C GLU A 159 6.03 -7.04 11.42
N LYS A 160 5.23 -8.05 11.72
CA LYS A 160 3.87 -7.84 12.22
C LYS A 160 3.90 -7.21 13.61
N LEU A 161 3.16 -6.12 13.78
CA LEU A 161 3.02 -5.45 15.06
C LEU A 161 1.84 -6.01 15.83
N ASN A 162 2.03 -6.28 17.11
CA ASN A 162 0.94 -6.66 18.00
C ASN A 162 0.17 -5.40 18.43
N TYR A 163 -0.51 -4.77 17.47
CA TYR A 163 -1.34 -3.60 17.71
C TYR A 163 -2.82 -3.98 17.63
N GLN A 164 -3.50 -3.99 18.77
CA GLN A 164 -4.91 -4.36 18.89
C GLN A 164 -5.84 -3.13 18.84
N GLY A 165 -5.27 -1.92 18.85
CA GLY A 165 -6.03 -0.69 18.86
C GLY A 165 -6.65 -0.37 17.49
N LYS A 166 -7.82 0.27 17.52
CA LYS A 166 -8.45 0.86 16.34
C LYS A 166 -8.13 2.35 16.27
N ILE A 167 -7.59 2.78 15.14
CA ILE A 167 -7.28 4.20 14.89
C ILE A 167 -8.47 4.80 14.13
N ASP A 168 -9.14 5.79 14.72
CA ASP A 168 -10.18 6.57 14.05
C ASP A 168 -9.54 7.67 13.22
N VAL A 169 -9.78 7.62 11.92
CA VAL A 169 -9.12 8.46 10.92
C VAL A 169 -10.15 9.30 10.17
N LEU A 170 -9.84 10.59 10.00
CA LEU A 170 -10.48 11.45 9.00
C LEU A 170 -9.45 11.69 7.88
N GLU A 171 -9.74 11.26 6.68
CA GLU A 171 -8.86 11.43 5.54
C GLU A 171 -9.43 12.38 4.48
N ILE A 172 -8.53 13.03 3.76
CA ILE A 172 -8.81 13.81 2.54
C ILE A 172 -7.83 13.35 1.46
N ILE A 173 -8.34 12.92 0.32
CA ILE A 173 -7.52 12.58 -0.85
C ILE A 173 -7.39 13.86 -1.68
N ALA A 174 -6.22 14.49 -1.63
CA ALA A 174 -5.97 15.71 -2.37
C ALA A 174 -6.03 15.45 -3.89
N LYS A 175 -6.63 16.38 -4.63
CA LYS A 175 -6.75 16.31 -6.10
C LYS A 175 -5.36 16.32 -6.75
N GLY A 176 -5.26 15.68 -7.92
CA GLY A 176 -4.04 15.64 -8.73
C GLY A 176 -3.15 14.42 -8.46
N GLY A 177 -3.45 13.63 -7.42
CA GLY A 177 -2.65 12.44 -7.10
C GLY A 177 -1.20 12.76 -6.69
N SER A 178 -0.36 11.74 -6.69
CA SER A 178 1.08 11.86 -6.45
C SER A 178 1.86 10.86 -7.30
N ASP A 179 3.00 11.31 -7.81
CA ASP A 179 4.01 10.47 -8.44
C ASP A 179 5.11 10.15 -7.41
N SER A 180 5.16 8.90 -6.97
CA SER A 180 6.12 8.45 -5.96
C SER A 180 7.56 8.61 -6.45
N GLY A 181 7.84 8.28 -7.71
CA GLY A 181 9.19 8.42 -8.28
C GLY A 181 9.67 9.87 -8.27
N ALA A 182 8.81 10.81 -8.66
CA ALA A 182 9.12 12.23 -8.61
C ALA A 182 9.34 12.72 -7.16
N CYS A 183 8.55 12.21 -6.19
CA CYS A 183 8.73 12.54 -4.78
C CYS A 183 10.10 12.10 -4.24
N TYR A 184 10.51 10.86 -4.52
CA TYR A 184 11.81 10.35 -4.11
C TYR A 184 12.97 11.09 -4.80
N LYS A 185 12.84 11.41 -6.08
CA LYS A 185 13.85 12.20 -6.79
C LYS A 185 14.01 13.58 -6.17
N LEU A 186 12.91 14.27 -5.89
CA LEU A 186 12.96 15.60 -5.25
C LEU A 186 13.49 15.53 -3.81
N PHE A 187 13.20 14.45 -3.08
CA PHE A 187 13.81 14.21 -1.77
C PHE A 187 15.33 14.16 -1.86
N ASP A 188 15.88 13.42 -2.83
CA ASP A 188 17.33 13.34 -3.05
C ASP A 188 17.95 14.69 -3.35
N GLU A 189 17.32 15.48 -4.21
CA GLU A 189 17.78 16.81 -4.59
C GLU A 189 17.78 17.79 -3.40
N THR A 190 16.83 17.66 -2.47
CA THR A 190 16.68 18.58 -1.33
C THR A 190 17.49 18.18 -0.10
N LYS A 191 17.78 16.89 0.07
CA LYS A 191 18.48 16.37 1.26
C LYS A 191 19.98 16.15 1.07
N ASP A 192 20.48 16.32 -0.16
CA ASP A 192 21.91 16.16 -0.50
C ASP A 192 22.50 14.85 0.05
N GLY A 193 21.72 13.73 -0.07
CA GLY A 193 22.10 12.40 0.41
C GLY A 193 22.16 12.24 1.93
N LYS A 194 21.64 13.18 2.70
CA LYS A 194 21.59 13.09 4.17
C LYS A 194 20.29 12.45 4.64
N TYR A 195 20.43 11.37 5.40
CA TYR A 195 19.31 10.65 5.99
C TYR A 195 19.26 10.92 7.49
N ASP A 196 18.08 11.27 8.00
CA ASP A 196 17.86 11.39 9.43
C ASP A 196 17.49 10.02 10.00
N LEU A 197 18.41 9.41 10.74
CA LEU A 197 18.20 8.12 11.38
C LEU A 197 17.74 8.23 12.85
N GLN A 198 17.47 9.43 13.33
CA GLN A 198 16.97 9.66 14.68
C GLN A 198 15.43 9.58 14.71
N ASN A 199 14.89 9.23 15.87
CA ASN A 199 13.45 9.24 16.13
C ASN A 199 12.64 8.45 15.06
N ILE A 200 13.15 7.29 14.64
CA ILE A 200 12.42 6.38 13.77
C ILE A 200 11.45 5.56 14.64
N PRO A 201 10.12 5.68 14.43
CA PRO A 201 9.14 4.94 15.21
C PRO A 201 9.28 3.43 15.00
N GLN A 202 9.13 2.67 16.09
CA GLN A 202 9.17 1.20 16.06
C GLN A 202 7.82 0.57 16.37
N THR A 203 6.90 1.35 16.93
CA THR A 203 5.54 0.95 17.28
C THR A 203 4.52 1.91 16.66
N ALA A 204 3.25 1.49 16.60
CA ALA A 204 2.18 2.34 16.13
C ALA A 204 1.97 3.56 17.05
N ASP A 205 2.09 3.40 18.36
CA ASP A 205 1.97 4.49 19.34
C ASP A 205 3.07 5.55 19.15
N GLU A 206 4.32 5.12 18.93
CA GLU A 206 5.43 6.02 18.61
C GLU A 206 5.20 6.75 17.29
N ALA A 207 4.72 6.05 16.25
CA ALA A 207 4.43 6.65 14.96
C ALA A 207 3.36 7.75 15.06
N ILE A 208 2.30 7.49 15.85
CA ILE A 208 1.23 8.47 16.13
C ILE A 208 1.76 9.67 16.93
N SER A 209 2.81 9.48 17.72
CA SER A 209 3.40 10.56 18.53
C SER A 209 4.39 11.40 17.73
N LEU A 210 5.22 10.79 16.90
CA LEU A 210 6.29 11.45 16.16
C LEU A 210 5.84 12.07 14.83
N LEU A 211 4.75 11.56 14.22
CA LEU A 211 4.12 12.07 13.00
C LEU A 211 5.10 12.28 11.83
N ARG A 212 5.99 11.30 11.59
CA ARG A 212 7.07 11.43 10.63
C ARG A 212 6.67 10.93 9.23
N ASN A 213 6.89 11.78 8.22
CA ASN A 213 6.89 11.36 6.82
C ASN A 213 7.92 12.20 6.04
N ASP A 214 9.04 11.57 5.69
CA ASP A 214 10.15 12.24 5.00
C ASP A 214 9.80 12.71 3.58
N LEU A 215 8.75 12.15 2.97
CA LEU A 215 8.24 12.54 1.65
C LEU A 215 7.24 13.71 1.71
N PHE A 216 6.84 14.21 2.90
CA PHE A 216 5.82 15.25 3.00
C PHE A 216 6.22 16.54 2.28
N ALA A 217 7.43 17.06 2.53
CA ALA A 217 7.89 18.28 1.89
C ALA A 217 8.03 18.15 0.37
N PRO A 218 8.68 17.10 -0.18
CA PRO A 218 8.72 16.84 -1.62
C PRO A 218 7.32 16.72 -2.25
N ALA A 219 6.41 15.99 -1.61
CA ALA A 219 5.05 15.80 -2.11
C ALA A 219 4.28 17.13 -2.18
N CYS A 220 4.39 17.97 -1.15
CA CYS A 220 3.78 19.32 -1.13
C CYS A 220 4.36 20.24 -2.21
N ALA A 221 5.64 20.12 -2.52
CA ALA A 221 6.27 20.90 -3.59
C ALA A 221 5.76 20.51 -4.97
N LEU A 222 5.52 19.20 -5.20
CA LEU A 222 4.99 18.67 -6.46
C LEU A 222 3.47 18.86 -6.59
N ASN A 223 2.74 18.75 -5.49
CA ASN A 223 1.29 18.94 -5.45
C ASN A 223 0.89 19.83 -4.27
N LYS A 224 0.69 21.10 -4.54
CA LYS A 224 0.32 22.12 -3.52
C LYS A 224 -1.00 21.81 -2.82
N GLN A 225 -1.90 21.04 -3.45
CA GLN A 225 -3.18 20.69 -2.84
C GLN A 225 -2.99 19.85 -1.57
N ILE A 226 -1.93 19.02 -1.50
CA ILE A 226 -1.59 18.24 -0.29
C ILE A 226 -1.40 19.17 0.91
N LYS A 227 -0.64 20.25 0.74
CA LYS A 227 -0.40 21.22 1.82
C LYS A 227 -1.68 21.95 2.23
N ILE A 228 -2.53 22.31 1.26
CA ILE A 228 -3.81 22.96 1.51
C ILE A 228 -4.71 22.07 2.37
N GLU A 229 -4.84 20.80 2.01
CA GLU A 229 -5.66 19.85 2.76
C GLU A 229 -5.08 19.54 4.15
N TYR A 230 -3.74 19.46 4.24
CA TYR A 230 -3.06 19.34 5.53
C TYR A 230 -3.39 20.52 6.46
N ASP A 231 -3.25 21.76 5.95
CA ASP A 231 -3.55 22.97 6.73
C ASP A 231 -5.04 23.06 7.07
N CYS A 232 -5.91 22.62 6.18
CA CYS A 232 -7.36 22.55 6.43
C CYS A 232 -7.66 21.69 7.67
N LEU A 233 -7.07 20.48 7.76
CA LEU A 233 -7.24 19.61 8.93
C LEU A 233 -6.64 20.23 10.19
N LYS A 234 -5.46 20.83 10.10
CA LYS A 234 -4.84 21.54 11.24
C LYS A 234 -5.71 22.69 11.74
N ASN A 235 -6.29 23.48 10.84
CA ASN A 235 -7.16 24.62 11.18
C ASN A 235 -8.51 24.17 11.76
N GLN A 236 -8.94 22.92 11.48
CA GLN A 236 -10.10 22.30 12.15
C GLN A 236 -9.80 21.83 13.58
N GLY A 237 -8.57 22.01 14.06
CA GLY A 237 -8.17 21.66 15.43
C GLY A 237 -7.59 20.26 15.59
N TYR A 238 -7.28 19.56 14.50
CA TYR A 238 -6.63 18.25 14.61
C TYR A 238 -5.12 18.41 14.86
N ASP A 239 -4.65 17.91 16.00
CA ASP A 239 -3.23 17.98 16.36
C ASP A 239 -2.37 16.96 15.61
N LYS A 240 -2.94 15.78 15.31
CA LYS A 240 -2.24 14.65 14.67
C LYS A 240 -2.67 14.52 13.21
N VAL A 241 -1.97 15.22 12.33
CA VAL A 241 -2.21 15.21 10.87
C VAL A 241 -0.97 14.68 10.17
N LEU A 242 -1.17 13.73 9.25
CA LEU A 242 -0.11 13.11 8.46
C LEU A 242 -0.50 13.01 6.98
N MET A 243 0.51 12.69 6.16
CA MET A 243 0.31 12.23 4.79
C MET A 243 0.68 10.74 4.69
N SER A 244 -0.09 9.95 3.96
CA SER A 244 0.21 8.55 3.70
C SER A 244 1.11 8.37 2.49
N GLY A 245 2.21 7.64 2.65
CA GLY A 245 3.18 7.35 1.59
C GLY A 245 3.73 8.63 0.96
N SER A 246 3.77 8.68 -0.37
CA SER A 246 4.12 9.87 -1.16
C SER A 246 2.93 10.82 -1.40
N GLY A 247 1.78 10.56 -0.78
CA GLY A 247 0.53 11.30 -1.00
C GLY A 247 -0.30 10.62 -2.11
N SER A 248 -1.44 11.18 -2.46
CA SER A 248 -1.97 12.51 -2.07
C SER A 248 -2.88 12.49 -0.84
N THR A 249 -3.07 11.36 -0.16
CA THR A 249 -3.95 11.29 1.02
C THR A 249 -3.29 11.96 2.21
N VAL A 250 -3.99 12.93 2.78
CA VAL A 250 -3.72 13.53 4.08
C VAL A 250 -4.78 13.03 5.06
N PHE A 251 -4.40 12.73 6.27
CA PHE A 251 -5.34 12.22 7.27
C PHE A 251 -5.04 12.79 8.66
N ALA A 252 -6.12 12.97 9.42
CA ALA A 252 -6.06 13.31 10.84
C ALA A 252 -6.44 12.09 11.68
N ILE A 253 -5.73 11.87 12.76
CA ILE A 253 -6.10 10.89 13.77
C ILE A 253 -7.03 11.58 14.77
N LYS A 254 -8.31 11.15 14.79
CA LYS A 254 -9.34 11.70 15.69
C LYS A 254 -9.31 11.07 17.08
N GLY A 255 -8.94 9.80 17.14
CA GLY A 255 -8.86 9.03 18.37
C GLY A 255 -8.24 7.67 18.12
N PHE A 256 -7.87 6.99 19.20
CA PHE A 256 -7.45 5.60 19.18
C PHE A 256 -7.99 4.92 20.42
N CYS A 257 -8.68 3.81 20.22
CA CYS A 257 -9.09 2.92 21.31
C CYS A 257 -8.02 1.84 21.44
N LYS A 258 -7.53 1.65 22.65
CA LYS A 258 -6.63 0.55 23.00
C LYS A 258 -7.44 -0.73 23.20
#